data_c1ad9034b318f73b8d08e4320ffc6594
#
_entry.id   c1ad9034b318f73b8d08e4320ffc6594
#
_cell.length_a   1.000
_cell.length_b   1.000
_cell.length_c   1.000
_cell.angle_alpha   90.00
_cell.angle_beta   90.00
_cell.angle_gamma   90.00
#
_symmetry.space_group_name_H-M   'P 1'
#
loop_
_entity.id
_entity.type
_entity.pdbx_description
1 polymer ?
#
loop_
_entity_poly.entity_id
_entity_poly.type
_entity_poly.pdbx_seq_one_letter_code
_entity_poly.pdbx_strand_id
1 'polypeptide(L)'
;MEINYGGVVNVTRATLPRMLERGRGDFVNFASMAGWTPLLWMGAYNASKFAVVAFTEVLHHENRGRGVRIVCVCPPPVATPLLDQGRASAWPKTLDQLPPIDPQEVLDAIERSLAKGELFVFPGRGTRFGWWLRRLLPGLIWSRVHRIEGW
;
A
#
# COMPACT_ATOMS: atom_id res chain seq x y z
N MET A 1 11.18 -6.01 -8.27
CA MET A 1 10.00 -5.88 -9.15
C MET A 1 9.29 -7.21 -9.32
N GLU A 2 9.98 -8.27 -9.66
CA GLU A 2 9.39 -9.58 -9.99
C GLU A 2 8.46 -10.14 -8.89
N ILE A 3 8.91 -10.20 -7.66
CA ILE A 3 8.09 -10.71 -6.55
C ILE A 3 6.95 -9.74 -6.20
N ASN A 4 7.28 -8.48 -5.93
CA ASN A 4 6.30 -7.53 -5.37
C ASN A 4 5.22 -7.09 -6.37
N TYR A 5 5.57 -6.95 -7.64
CA TYR A 5 4.65 -6.53 -8.70
C TYR A 5 4.27 -7.69 -9.62
N GLY A 6 5.26 -8.41 -10.15
CA GLY A 6 5.01 -9.56 -11.02
C GLY A 6 4.14 -10.63 -10.35
N GLY A 7 4.39 -10.91 -9.06
CA GLY A 7 3.54 -11.80 -8.26
C GLY A 7 2.08 -11.35 -8.20
N VAL A 8 1.83 -10.04 -7.97
CA VAL A 8 0.47 -9.49 -7.98
C VAL A 8 -0.20 -9.66 -9.34
N VAL A 9 0.51 -9.36 -10.43
CA VAL A 9 -0.02 -9.54 -11.80
C VAL A 9 -0.34 -11.00 -12.09
N ASN A 10 0.54 -11.92 -11.71
CA ASN A 10 0.34 -13.36 -11.95
C ASN A 10 -0.87 -13.90 -11.19
N VAL A 11 -1.02 -13.54 -9.91
CA VAL A 11 -2.18 -13.93 -9.10
C VAL A 11 -3.46 -13.33 -9.69
N THR A 12 -3.43 -12.07 -10.10
CA THR A 12 -4.57 -11.41 -10.75
C THR A 12 -5.01 -12.16 -12.01
N ARG A 13 -4.07 -12.47 -12.90
CA ARG A 13 -4.37 -13.22 -14.14
C ARG A 13 -4.95 -14.60 -13.88
N ALA A 14 -4.50 -15.27 -12.83
CA ALA A 14 -4.94 -16.62 -12.49
C ALA A 14 -6.33 -16.66 -11.81
N THR A 15 -6.71 -15.62 -11.08
CA THR A 15 -7.87 -15.69 -10.16
C THR A 15 -9.01 -14.76 -10.57
N LEU A 16 -8.71 -13.54 -11.03
CA LEU A 16 -9.73 -12.53 -11.34
C LEU A 16 -10.75 -12.97 -12.40
N PRO A 17 -10.39 -13.65 -13.52
CA PRO A 17 -11.37 -14.08 -14.51
C PRO A 17 -12.50 -14.92 -13.90
N ARG A 18 -12.15 -15.90 -13.07
CA ARG A 18 -13.13 -16.75 -12.37
C ARG A 18 -14.01 -15.98 -11.38
N MET A 19 -13.48 -14.92 -10.74
CA MET A 19 -14.28 -14.07 -9.87
C MET A 19 -15.29 -13.26 -10.70
N LEU A 20 -14.88 -12.76 -11.85
CA LEU A 20 -15.73 -12.00 -12.75
C LEU A 20 -16.83 -12.87 -13.39
N GLU A 21 -16.51 -14.11 -13.78
CA GLU A 21 -17.50 -15.09 -14.32
C GLU A 21 -18.61 -15.38 -13.31
N ARG A 22 -18.25 -15.56 -12.02
CA ARG A 22 -19.25 -15.82 -10.96
C ARG A 22 -19.92 -14.54 -10.40
N GLY A 23 -19.49 -13.35 -10.86
CA GLY A 23 -20.04 -12.06 -10.46
C GLY A 23 -19.84 -11.70 -8.98
N ARG A 24 -18.87 -12.31 -8.30
CA ARG A 24 -18.59 -12.05 -6.87
C ARG A 24 -17.15 -12.39 -6.47
N GLY A 25 -16.59 -11.62 -5.57
CA GLY A 25 -15.28 -11.86 -4.96
C GLY A 25 -14.68 -10.61 -4.38
N ASP A 26 -13.69 -10.81 -3.53
CA ASP A 26 -12.88 -9.76 -2.94
C ASP A 26 -11.43 -9.94 -3.37
N PHE A 27 -10.86 -8.91 -3.99
CA PHE A 27 -9.48 -8.90 -4.46
C PHE A 27 -8.70 -7.84 -3.70
N VAL A 28 -7.76 -8.29 -2.87
CA VAL A 28 -7.03 -7.43 -1.93
C VAL A 28 -5.55 -7.42 -2.31
N ASN A 29 -5.07 -6.30 -2.86
CA ASN A 29 -3.67 -6.11 -3.18
C ASN A 29 -2.94 -5.33 -2.08
N PHE A 30 -1.84 -5.87 -1.58
CA PHE A 30 -1.00 -5.23 -0.59
C PHE A 30 0.09 -4.37 -1.25
N ALA A 31 -0.13 -3.07 -1.28
CA ALA A 31 0.90 -2.09 -1.60
C ALA A 31 1.71 -1.73 -0.33
N SER A 32 1.81 -0.47 -0.01
CA SER A 32 2.44 0.12 1.18
C SER A 32 2.20 1.62 1.14
N MET A 33 2.39 2.33 2.24
CA MET A 33 2.58 3.78 2.20
C MET A 33 3.74 4.20 1.29
N ALA A 34 4.74 3.34 1.13
CA ALA A 34 5.85 3.52 0.18
C ALA A 34 5.42 3.53 -1.29
N GLY A 35 4.19 3.15 -1.61
CA GLY A 35 3.56 3.30 -2.92
C GLY A 35 2.99 4.70 -3.18
N TRP A 36 3.06 5.62 -2.21
CA TRP A 36 2.59 6.99 -2.30
C TRP A 36 3.59 8.02 -1.79
N THR A 37 4.38 7.63 -0.79
CA THR A 37 5.40 8.47 -0.16
C THR A 37 6.73 7.75 -0.28
N PRO A 38 7.57 8.13 -1.25
CA PRO A 38 8.86 7.48 -1.43
C PRO A 38 9.71 7.62 -0.18
N LEU A 39 10.30 6.50 0.22
CA LEU A 39 11.23 6.40 1.34
C LEU A 39 12.66 6.43 0.79
N LEU A 40 13.55 7.18 1.43
CA LEU A 40 14.96 7.23 1.05
C LEU A 40 15.58 5.83 1.17
N TRP A 41 16.61 5.56 0.39
CA TRP A 41 17.38 4.30 0.33
C TRP A 41 16.57 3.08 -0.16
N MET A 42 15.26 3.19 -0.37
CA MET A 42 14.35 2.11 -0.76
C MET A 42 13.82 2.26 -2.20
N GLY A 43 14.60 2.80 -3.13
CA GLY A 43 14.13 3.17 -4.48
C GLY A 43 13.44 2.04 -5.23
N ALA A 44 14.04 0.85 -5.30
CA ALA A 44 13.45 -0.32 -5.98
C ALA A 44 12.16 -0.81 -5.29
N TYR A 45 12.11 -0.79 -3.95
CA TYR A 45 10.92 -1.13 -3.20
C TYR A 45 9.80 -0.11 -3.46
N ASN A 46 10.09 1.18 -3.34
CA ASN A 46 9.13 2.24 -3.66
C ASN A 46 8.54 2.05 -5.06
N ALA A 47 9.39 1.90 -6.09
CA ALA A 47 8.95 1.70 -7.47
C ALA A 47 8.01 0.49 -7.60
N SER A 48 8.32 -0.63 -6.92
CA SER A 48 7.47 -1.82 -6.93
C SER A 48 6.11 -1.56 -6.30
N LYS A 49 6.05 -0.81 -5.20
CA LYS A 49 4.80 -0.50 -4.49
C LYS A 49 3.96 0.56 -5.20
N PHE A 50 4.58 1.55 -5.86
CA PHE A 50 3.89 2.45 -6.76
C PHE A 50 3.25 1.70 -7.95
N ALA A 51 3.96 0.71 -8.51
CA ALA A 51 3.41 -0.13 -9.58
C ALA A 51 2.17 -0.90 -9.12
N VAL A 52 2.18 -1.47 -7.90
CA VAL A 52 1.00 -2.17 -7.33
C VAL A 52 -0.16 -1.20 -7.12
N VAL A 53 0.09 0.03 -6.64
CA VAL A 53 -0.95 1.05 -6.47
C VAL A 53 -1.60 1.38 -7.81
N ALA A 54 -0.81 1.78 -8.81
CA ALA A 54 -1.32 2.13 -10.14
C ALA A 54 -2.07 0.96 -10.81
N PHE A 55 -1.50 -0.23 -10.75
CA PHE A 55 -2.13 -1.45 -11.28
C PHE A 55 -3.49 -1.72 -10.63
N THR A 56 -3.56 -1.64 -9.29
CA THR A 56 -4.80 -1.93 -8.56
C THR A 56 -5.87 -0.87 -8.83
N GLU A 57 -5.48 0.40 -8.94
CA GLU A 57 -6.40 1.49 -9.28
C GLU A 57 -7.03 1.28 -10.66
N VAL A 58 -6.23 1.00 -11.67
CA VAL A 58 -6.73 0.69 -13.03
C VAL A 58 -7.64 -0.54 -13.00
N LEU A 59 -7.18 -1.62 -12.36
CA LEU A 59 -7.96 -2.86 -12.26
C LEU A 59 -9.33 -2.66 -11.60
N HIS A 60 -9.40 -1.83 -10.54
CA HIS A 60 -10.65 -1.48 -9.87
C HIS A 60 -11.62 -0.77 -10.84
N HIS A 61 -11.14 0.23 -11.57
CA HIS A 61 -11.99 1.01 -12.48
C HIS A 61 -12.45 0.21 -13.71
N GLU A 62 -11.58 -0.62 -14.27
CA GLU A 62 -11.92 -1.50 -15.40
C GLU A 62 -13.00 -2.55 -15.04
N ASN A 63 -13.10 -2.93 -13.77
CA ASN A 63 -14.02 -3.97 -13.30
C ASN A 63 -15.18 -3.42 -12.44
N ARG A 64 -15.37 -2.11 -12.43
CA ARG A 64 -16.46 -1.47 -11.68
C ARG A 64 -17.84 -2.02 -12.12
N GLY A 65 -18.66 -2.37 -11.15
CA GLY A 65 -20.02 -2.89 -11.39
C GLY A 65 -20.09 -4.36 -11.82
N ARG A 66 -18.95 -5.07 -11.86
CA ARG A 66 -18.89 -6.49 -12.25
C ARG A 66 -18.98 -7.47 -11.07
N GLY A 67 -19.42 -7.00 -9.90
CA GLY A 67 -19.64 -7.84 -8.71
C GLY A 67 -18.36 -8.21 -7.93
N VAL A 68 -17.18 -7.82 -8.40
CA VAL A 68 -15.90 -8.04 -7.70
C VAL A 68 -15.46 -6.75 -7.03
N ARG A 69 -15.15 -6.80 -5.73
CA ARG A 69 -14.57 -5.67 -4.99
C ARG A 69 -13.05 -5.77 -5.06
N ILE A 70 -12.40 -4.71 -5.49
CA ILE A 70 -10.94 -4.66 -5.65
C ILE A 70 -10.41 -3.52 -4.80
N VAL A 71 -9.53 -3.80 -3.86
CA VAL A 71 -8.96 -2.82 -2.93
C VAL A 71 -7.43 -2.87 -2.92
N CYS A 72 -6.83 -1.70 -2.68
CA CYS A 72 -5.40 -1.48 -2.54
C CYS A 72 -5.08 -1.11 -1.10
N VAL A 73 -4.38 -1.97 -0.38
CA VAL A 73 -3.99 -1.73 1.01
C VAL A 73 -2.64 -1.05 1.07
N CYS A 74 -2.59 0.12 1.71
CA CYS A 74 -1.42 0.97 1.81
C CYS A 74 -1.00 1.17 3.28
N PRO A 75 -0.50 0.14 3.99
CA PRO A 75 -0.19 0.21 5.39
C PRO A 75 1.09 1.02 5.67
N PRO A 76 1.20 1.65 6.85
CA PRO A 76 2.47 2.06 7.42
C PRO A 76 3.28 0.82 7.87
N PRO A 77 4.39 0.97 8.61
CA PRO A 77 5.05 -0.18 9.22
C PRO A 77 4.07 -1.03 10.04
N VAL A 78 4.09 -2.35 9.84
CA VAL A 78 3.23 -3.32 10.55
C VAL A 78 4.13 -4.25 11.35
N ALA A 79 3.76 -4.56 12.59
CA ALA A 79 4.53 -5.43 13.50
C ALA A 79 4.51 -6.87 12.98
N THR A 80 5.46 -7.21 12.11
CA THR A 80 5.60 -8.51 11.46
C THR A 80 7.08 -8.87 11.31
N PRO A 81 7.45 -10.16 11.13
CA PRO A 81 8.82 -10.57 10.85
C PRO A 81 9.46 -9.88 9.64
N LEU A 82 8.65 -9.45 8.65
CA LEU A 82 9.11 -8.69 7.50
C LEU A 82 9.67 -7.32 7.90
N LEU A 83 9.09 -6.68 8.92
CA LEU A 83 9.58 -5.41 9.46
C LEU A 83 10.98 -5.56 10.04
N ASP A 84 11.22 -6.63 10.79
CA ASP A 84 12.53 -6.91 11.41
C ASP A 84 13.60 -7.19 10.35
N GLN A 85 13.25 -7.92 9.30
CA GLN A 85 14.12 -8.12 8.13
C GLN A 85 14.43 -6.79 7.43
N GLY A 86 13.44 -5.91 7.27
CA GLY A 86 13.60 -4.58 6.70
C GLY A 86 14.57 -3.72 7.51
N ARG A 87 14.46 -3.73 8.83
CA ARG A 87 15.35 -3.00 9.75
C ARG A 87 16.81 -3.47 9.70
N ALA A 88 17.05 -4.72 9.34
CA ALA A 88 18.39 -5.28 9.17
C ALA A 88 19.05 -4.87 7.82
N SER A 89 18.37 -4.13 6.98
CA SER A 89 18.81 -3.66 5.66
C SER A 89 18.94 -2.14 5.59
N ALA A 90 18.78 -1.53 4.41
CA ALA A 90 18.77 -0.07 4.23
C ALA A 90 17.48 0.52 4.82
N TRP A 91 17.51 0.90 6.09
CA TRP A 91 16.38 1.41 6.84
C TRP A 91 16.45 2.94 7.02
N PRO A 92 15.48 3.72 6.49
CA PRO A 92 15.46 5.17 6.65
C PRO A 92 15.08 5.57 8.09
N LYS A 93 15.77 6.53 8.69
CA LYS A 93 15.42 7.09 10.01
C LYS A 93 13.98 7.64 10.07
N THR A 94 13.48 8.08 8.93
CA THR A 94 12.11 8.57 8.81
C THR A 94 11.08 7.49 9.21
N LEU A 95 11.38 6.20 8.98
CA LEU A 95 10.49 5.11 9.38
C LEU A 95 10.49 4.87 10.90
N ASP A 96 11.55 5.23 11.62
CA ASP A 96 11.59 5.12 13.08
C ASP A 96 10.63 6.11 13.77
N GLN A 97 10.21 7.16 13.05
CA GLN A 97 9.20 8.11 13.53
C GLN A 97 7.75 7.55 13.44
N LEU A 98 7.58 6.39 12.82
CA LEU A 98 6.29 5.76 12.61
C LEU A 98 6.20 4.49 13.46
N PRO A 99 5.46 4.51 14.58
CA PRO A 99 5.26 3.29 15.37
C PRO A 99 4.56 2.23 14.50
N PRO A 100 5.03 0.97 14.55
CA PRO A 100 4.35 -0.11 13.86
C PRO A 100 2.93 -0.29 14.40
N ILE A 101 1.99 -0.59 13.50
CA ILE A 101 0.62 -0.95 13.87
C ILE A 101 0.49 -2.47 13.99
N ASP A 102 -0.55 -2.90 14.72
CA ASP A 102 -0.89 -4.31 14.84
C ASP A 102 -1.43 -4.86 13.50
N PRO A 103 -1.04 -6.10 13.08
CA PRO A 103 -1.63 -6.75 11.92
C PRO A 103 -3.17 -6.79 11.94
N GLN A 104 -3.78 -6.92 13.11
CA GLN A 104 -5.24 -6.93 13.25
C GLN A 104 -5.87 -5.59 12.82
N GLU A 105 -5.21 -4.45 13.10
CA GLU A 105 -5.68 -3.13 12.62
C GLU A 105 -5.76 -3.07 11.09
N VAL A 106 -4.84 -3.76 10.41
CA VAL A 106 -4.84 -3.83 8.93
C VAL A 106 -6.04 -4.64 8.45
N LEU A 107 -6.31 -5.80 9.05
CA LEU A 107 -7.46 -6.64 8.70
C LEU A 107 -8.79 -5.91 8.93
N ASP A 108 -8.95 -5.29 10.08
CA ASP A 108 -10.14 -4.51 10.41
C ASP A 108 -10.37 -3.34 9.44
N ALA A 109 -9.28 -2.70 8.98
CA ALA A 109 -9.36 -1.64 7.99
C ALA A 109 -9.79 -2.16 6.60
N ILE A 110 -9.31 -3.34 6.21
CA ILE A 110 -9.70 -4.00 4.96
C ILE A 110 -11.19 -4.32 4.98
N GLU A 111 -11.69 -4.95 6.04
CA GLU A 111 -13.11 -5.31 6.19
C GLU A 111 -14.01 -4.08 6.11
N ARG A 112 -13.68 -3.02 6.84
CA ARG A 112 -14.42 -1.75 6.78
C ARG A 112 -14.44 -1.13 5.39
N SER A 113 -13.30 -1.16 4.68
CA SER A 113 -13.20 -0.57 3.35
C SER A 113 -13.94 -1.38 2.29
N LEU A 114 -13.89 -2.72 2.39
CA LEU A 114 -14.69 -3.61 1.55
C LEU A 114 -16.19 -3.36 1.72
N ALA A 115 -16.65 -3.18 2.96
CA ALA A 115 -18.06 -2.89 3.26
C ALA A 115 -18.51 -1.54 2.67
N LYS A 116 -17.61 -0.56 2.56
CA LYS A 116 -17.87 0.78 2.01
C LYS A 116 -17.61 0.90 0.52
N GLY A 117 -17.03 -0.11 -0.12
CA GLY A 117 -16.59 -0.04 -1.53
C GLY A 117 -15.43 0.93 -1.77
N GLU A 118 -14.58 1.18 -0.77
CA GLU A 118 -13.42 2.06 -0.91
C GLU A 118 -12.29 1.35 -1.65
N LEU A 119 -11.67 2.02 -2.63
CA LEU A 119 -10.51 1.49 -3.36
C LEU A 119 -9.25 1.44 -2.48
N PHE A 120 -8.95 2.54 -1.78
CA PHE A 120 -7.72 2.65 -0.98
C PHE A 120 -7.97 2.46 0.50
N VAL A 121 -7.24 1.50 1.07
CA VAL A 121 -7.24 1.19 2.49
C VAL A 121 -5.99 1.77 3.13
N PHE A 122 -6.16 2.72 4.05
CA PHE A 122 -5.08 3.35 4.82
C PHE A 122 -5.22 2.97 6.29
N PRO A 123 -4.70 1.79 6.71
CA PRO A 123 -4.77 1.38 8.11
C PRO A 123 -3.87 2.26 9.00
N GLY A 124 -4.21 2.31 10.28
CA GLY A 124 -3.50 3.13 11.26
C GLY A 124 -3.89 4.61 11.25
N ARG A 125 -3.75 5.24 12.42
CA ARG A 125 -4.09 6.66 12.60
C ARG A 125 -3.12 7.54 11.82
N GLY A 126 -3.66 8.50 11.07
CA GLY A 126 -2.86 9.49 10.35
C GLY A 126 -2.34 9.05 8.97
N THR A 127 -2.41 7.77 8.60
CA THR A 127 -1.88 7.28 7.31
C THR A 127 -2.58 7.96 6.12
N ARG A 128 -3.91 8.07 6.15
CA ARG A 128 -4.68 8.80 5.14
C ARG A 128 -4.34 10.30 5.11
N PHE A 129 -4.14 10.91 6.29
CA PHE A 129 -3.72 12.31 6.38
C PHE A 129 -2.31 12.51 5.80
N GLY A 130 -1.36 11.61 6.10
CA GLY A 130 -0.02 11.65 5.52
C GLY A 130 -0.02 11.54 3.99
N TRP A 131 -0.88 10.69 3.45
CA TRP A 131 -1.10 10.59 2.00
C TRP A 131 -1.60 11.91 1.40
N TRP A 132 -2.62 12.55 2.01
CA TRP A 132 -3.12 13.86 1.59
C TRP A 132 -2.03 14.93 1.65
N LEU A 133 -1.32 15.00 2.78
CA LEU A 133 -0.26 15.97 2.98
C LEU A 133 0.86 15.81 1.94
N ARG A 134 1.27 14.57 1.64
CA ARG A 134 2.27 14.30 0.60
C ARG A 134 1.80 14.73 -0.79
N ARG A 135 0.53 14.58 -1.08
CA ARG A 135 -0.06 14.92 -2.39
C ARG A 135 -0.18 16.45 -2.58
N LEU A 136 -0.56 17.17 -1.53
CA LEU A 136 -0.83 18.60 -1.60
C LEU A 136 0.42 19.45 -1.31
N LEU A 137 1.27 19.01 -0.40
CA LEU A 137 2.43 19.74 0.09
C LEU A 137 3.72 18.90 0.04
N PRO A 138 4.12 18.42 -1.17
CA PRO A 138 5.28 17.53 -1.30
C PRO A 138 6.58 18.15 -0.79
N GLY A 139 6.78 19.46 -0.98
CA GLY A 139 7.96 20.17 -0.48
C GLY A 139 8.09 20.16 1.03
N LEU A 140 6.96 20.29 1.76
CA LEU A 140 6.95 20.23 3.21
C LEU A 140 7.37 18.83 3.72
N ILE A 141 6.86 17.79 3.09
CA ILE A 141 7.23 16.41 3.44
C ILE A 141 8.72 16.18 3.19
N TRP A 142 9.24 16.57 2.02
CA TRP A 142 10.66 16.40 1.71
C TRP A 142 11.57 17.21 2.63
N SER A 143 11.22 18.45 2.96
CA SER A 143 11.96 19.26 3.93
C SER A 143 12.04 18.58 5.31
N ARG A 144 10.93 17.96 5.76
CA ARG A 144 10.92 17.20 7.01
C ARG A 144 11.76 15.93 6.92
N VAL A 145 11.62 15.17 5.81
CA VAL A 145 12.41 13.95 5.56
C VAL A 145 13.90 14.27 5.58
N HIS A 146 14.36 15.28 4.81
CA HIS A 146 15.76 15.68 4.78
C HIS A 146 16.29 16.03 6.17
N ARG A 147 15.51 16.78 6.97
CA ARG A 147 15.90 17.13 8.35
C ARG A 147 16.07 15.89 9.24
N ILE A 148 15.18 14.90 9.14
CA ILE A 148 15.25 13.66 9.91
C ILE A 148 16.46 12.82 9.48
N GLU A 149 16.71 12.73 8.19
CA GLU A 149 17.83 11.96 7.64
C GLU A 149 19.19 12.65 7.79
N GLY A 150 19.22 13.96 8.14
CA GLY A 150 20.43 14.72 8.40
C GLY A 150 21.03 15.42 7.16
N TRP A 151 20.17 15.90 6.27
CA TRP A 151 20.53 16.65 5.05
C TRP A 151 20.07 18.09 5.13
#